data_046ef3bc9bd9b5414afcf5717f97b5e5
#
_entry.id   046ef3bc9bd9b5414afcf5717f97b5e5
#
_cell.length_a   1.000
_cell.length_b   1.000
_cell.length_c   1.000
_cell.angle_alpha   90.00
_cell.angle_beta   90.00
_cell.angle_gamma   90.00
#
_symmetry.space_group_name_H-M   'P 1'
#
loop_
_entity.id
_entity.type
_entity.pdbx_description
1 polymer ?
#
loop_
_entity_poly.entity_id
_entity_poly.type
_entity_poly.pdbx_seq_one_letter_code
_entity_poly.pdbx_strand_id
1 'polypeptide(L)'
;MEVLLALSLSLALVSGVLSLSVGAQHSTAALAARARAQENLQLAFALIERVVQHGGNFACAHPQRPLVSFLNGEWPQIPEYDLTRPVLGYEALGGGQFAPDPALTLPLSGAGGDQRVHKAGHGVDLGVIESNSDILVIRGSVPSVPLAAPVVGRESITVPEHVADFVVDDVVLISDCEQAALVKITHVTDTADGRLLGWAAGPGVFDNTTVGRVHGAEATSDSLALLARGFAADASVAAVTSWIFYLAPSLVRSRQGQSVSALWLKSGADPSVEMIAGITDLQVWFLVAEDANPDARMGYFQAGQLTPDALVVGLRITLRSSSVDELTEVGQRPVSNSASRTFMLPRFGRWGHAS
;
A
#
# COMPACT_ATOMS: atom_id res chain seq x y z
N MET A 1 29.96 -60.81 -35.45
CA MET A 1 29.91 -59.44 -36.05
C MET A 1 28.55 -58.84 -36.01
N GLU A 2 27.45 -59.50 -36.37
CA GLU A 2 26.09 -59.00 -36.41
C GLU A 2 25.56 -58.51 -35.01
N VAL A 3 25.85 -59.26 -33.94
CA VAL A 3 25.44 -58.95 -32.60
C VAL A 3 26.09 -57.62 -32.09
N LEU A 4 27.36 -57.40 -32.42
CA LEU A 4 28.05 -56.14 -32.01
C LEU A 4 27.54 -54.95 -32.80
N LEU A 5 27.18 -55.11 -34.05
CA LEU A 5 26.55 -54.08 -34.88
C LEU A 5 25.14 -53.74 -34.36
N ALA A 6 24.34 -54.75 -34.02
CA ALA A 6 23.02 -54.57 -33.46
C ALA A 6 23.07 -53.86 -32.11
N LEU A 7 24.03 -54.21 -31.23
CA LEU A 7 24.24 -53.58 -29.94
C LEU A 7 24.68 -52.11 -30.07
N SER A 8 25.56 -51.80 -31.01
CA SER A 8 26.01 -50.43 -31.23
C SER A 8 24.90 -49.55 -31.80
N LEU A 9 24.09 -50.06 -32.70
CA LEU A 9 22.92 -49.36 -33.25
C LEU A 9 21.84 -49.12 -32.17
N SER A 10 21.56 -50.15 -31.35
CA SER A 10 20.58 -49.99 -30.25
C SER A 10 21.04 -48.98 -29.21
N LEU A 11 22.33 -48.96 -28.87
CA LEU A 11 22.89 -47.96 -27.93
C LEU A 11 22.81 -46.55 -28.49
N ALA A 12 23.07 -46.35 -29.79
CA ALA A 12 22.92 -45.06 -30.45
C ALA A 12 21.46 -44.57 -30.46
N LEU A 13 20.50 -45.47 -30.73
CA LEU A 13 19.08 -45.16 -30.69
C LEU A 13 18.62 -44.79 -29.28
N VAL A 14 19.00 -45.57 -28.28
CA VAL A 14 18.65 -45.26 -26.86
C VAL A 14 19.25 -43.93 -26.43
N SER A 15 20.50 -43.67 -26.77
CA SER A 15 21.16 -42.39 -26.49
C SER A 15 20.42 -41.21 -27.16
N GLY A 16 19.99 -41.38 -28.42
CA GLY A 16 19.19 -40.38 -29.14
C GLY A 16 17.84 -40.10 -28.47
N VAL A 17 17.11 -41.16 -28.10
CA VAL A 17 15.83 -41.02 -27.38
C VAL A 17 15.99 -40.36 -26.01
N LEU A 18 17.03 -40.74 -25.27
CA LEU A 18 17.31 -40.10 -23.97
C LEU A 18 17.63 -38.61 -24.13
N SER A 19 18.44 -38.22 -25.09
CA SER A 19 18.77 -36.80 -25.31
C SER A 19 17.54 -35.99 -25.73
N LEU A 20 16.65 -36.53 -26.56
CA LEU A 20 15.38 -35.90 -26.91
C LEU A 20 14.44 -35.78 -25.69
N SER A 21 14.36 -36.83 -24.86
CA SER A 21 13.54 -36.81 -23.64
C SER A 21 14.01 -35.75 -22.65
N VAL A 22 15.32 -35.68 -22.42
CA VAL A 22 15.92 -34.65 -21.54
C VAL A 22 15.67 -33.24 -22.12
N GLY A 23 15.88 -33.06 -23.42
CA GLY A 23 15.59 -31.77 -24.08
C GLY A 23 14.12 -31.35 -23.97
N ALA A 24 13.19 -32.29 -24.10
CA ALA A 24 11.76 -32.03 -23.93
C ALA A 24 11.42 -31.66 -22.48
N GLN A 25 12.00 -32.32 -21.48
CA GLN A 25 11.81 -31.99 -20.07
C GLN A 25 12.33 -30.61 -19.73
N HIS A 26 13.51 -30.21 -20.21
CA HIS A 26 14.04 -28.85 -20.03
C HIS A 26 13.15 -27.79 -20.67
N SER A 27 12.65 -28.06 -21.88
CA SER A 27 11.75 -27.13 -22.56
C SER A 27 10.44 -26.94 -21.80
N THR A 28 9.83 -28.01 -21.30
CA THR A 28 8.59 -27.95 -20.52
C THR A 28 8.80 -27.25 -19.18
N ALA A 29 9.89 -27.49 -18.47
CA ALA A 29 10.24 -26.81 -17.24
C ALA A 29 10.44 -25.29 -17.46
N ALA A 30 11.14 -24.91 -18.53
CA ALA A 30 11.34 -23.49 -18.87
C ALA A 30 10.02 -22.78 -19.23
N LEU A 31 9.10 -23.45 -19.93
CA LEU A 31 7.78 -22.91 -20.23
C LEU A 31 6.94 -22.75 -18.96
N ALA A 32 6.95 -23.74 -18.08
CA ALA A 32 6.25 -23.67 -16.79
C ALA A 32 6.79 -22.52 -15.93
N ALA A 33 8.13 -22.33 -15.88
CA ALA A 33 8.77 -21.23 -15.19
C ALA A 33 8.30 -19.86 -15.70
N ARG A 34 8.24 -19.70 -17.03
CA ARG A 34 7.74 -18.47 -17.66
C ARG A 34 6.27 -18.21 -17.33
N ALA A 35 5.45 -19.24 -17.42
CA ALA A 35 4.02 -19.12 -17.13
C ALA A 35 3.78 -18.65 -15.70
N ARG A 36 4.46 -19.25 -14.71
CA ARG A 36 4.35 -18.84 -13.30
C ARG A 36 4.87 -17.43 -13.06
N ALA A 37 6.02 -17.07 -13.64
CA ALA A 37 6.53 -15.71 -13.52
C ALA A 37 5.54 -14.68 -14.11
N GLN A 38 4.88 -15.00 -15.21
CA GLN A 38 3.84 -14.16 -15.80
C GLN A 38 2.57 -14.09 -14.93
N GLU A 39 2.14 -15.20 -14.37
CA GLU A 39 1.01 -15.28 -13.46
C GLU A 39 1.27 -14.43 -12.19
N ASN A 40 2.46 -14.54 -11.59
CA ASN A 40 2.87 -13.74 -10.43
C ASN A 40 2.80 -12.24 -10.74
N LEU A 41 3.25 -11.82 -11.94
CA LEU A 41 3.13 -10.41 -12.36
C LEU A 41 1.67 -9.97 -12.47
N GLN A 42 0.80 -10.80 -13.06
CA GLN A 42 -0.62 -10.48 -13.20
C GLN A 42 -1.32 -10.35 -11.84
N LEU A 43 -1.03 -11.27 -10.92
CA LEU A 43 -1.55 -11.24 -9.55
C LEU A 43 -1.06 -10.00 -8.79
N ALA A 44 0.24 -9.68 -8.91
CA ALA A 44 0.81 -8.50 -8.27
C ALA A 44 0.14 -7.21 -8.76
N PHE A 45 -0.03 -7.07 -10.09
CA PHE A 45 -0.73 -5.91 -10.64
C PHE A 45 -2.19 -5.85 -10.23
N ALA A 46 -2.91 -6.97 -10.15
CA ALA A 46 -4.30 -6.99 -9.72
C ALA A 46 -4.45 -6.57 -8.24
N LEU A 47 -3.52 -7.00 -7.38
CA LEU A 47 -3.49 -6.58 -5.97
C LEU A 47 -3.21 -5.08 -5.84
N ILE A 48 -2.20 -4.58 -6.54
CA ILE A 48 -1.86 -3.15 -6.53
C ILE A 48 -3.01 -2.32 -7.09
N GLU A 49 -3.62 -2.73 -8.22
CA GLU A 49 -4.75 -2.05 -8.85
C GLU A 49 -5.92 -1.90 -7.89
N ARG A 50 -6.26 -2.97 -7.18
CA ARG A 50 -7.32 -2.95 -6.17
C ARG A 50 -7.06 -1.90 -5.09
N VAL A 51 -5.82 -1.77 -4.63
CA VAL A 51 -5.45 -0.78 -3.62
C VAL A 51 -5.40 0.63 -4.21
N VAL A 52 -4.84 0.80 -5.41
CA VAL A 52 -4.77 2.10 -6.10
C VAL A 52 -6.16 2.71 -6.29
N GLN A 53 -7.18 1.88 -6.55
CA GLN A 53 -8.57 2.34 -6.69
C GLN A 53 -9.14 2.94 -5.39
N HIS A 54 -8.57 2.59 -4.22
CA HIS A 54 -8.92 3.20 -2.93
C HIS A 54 -8.06 4.43 -2.61
N GLY A 55 -6.98 4.66 -3.35
CA GLY A 55 -6.07 5.78 -3.14
C GLY A 55 -6.77 7.13 -3.26
N GLY A 56 -6.65 7.97 -2.22
CA GLY A 56 -7.33 9.26 -2.16
C GLY A 56 -8.85 9.19 -1.99
N ASN A 57 -9.42 8.00 -1.85
CA ASN A 57 -10.83 7.87 -1.52
C ASN A 57 -11.00 8.05 0.00
N PHE A 58 -11.58 9.17 0.39
CA PHE A 58 -11.86 9.52 1.78
C PHE A 58 -13.36 9.79 1.97
N ALA A 59 -14.20 8.86 1.56
CA ALA A 59 -15.66 8.96 1.54
C ALA A 59 -16.11 10.21 0.75
N CYS A 60 -16.96 11.06 1.31
CA CYS A 60 -17.34 12.31 0.67
C CYS A 60 -16.42 13.50 1.01
N ALA A 61 -15.42 13.31 1.85
CA ALA A 61 -14.47 14.36 2.17
C ALA A 61 -13.73 14.83 0.89
N HIS A 62 -13.71 16.13 0.68
CA HIS A 62 -13.14 16.74 -0.52
C HIS A 62 -11.81 17.45 -0.17
N PRO A 63 -10.78 17.38 -1.01
CA PRO A 63 -9.49 18.01 -0.75
C PRO A 63 -9.52 19.52 -0.44
N GLN A 64 -10.52 20.20 -0.97
CA GLN A 64 -10.71 21.66 -0.76
C GLN A 64 -11.53 22.00 0.50
N ARG A 65 -12.01 20.99 1.23
CA ARG A 65 -12.79 21.18 2.43
C ARG A 65 -11.93 20.99 3.68
N PRO A 66 -12.30 21.61 4.82
CA PRO A 66 -11.53 21.45 6.05
C PRO A 66 -11.48 20.00 6.52
N LEU A 67 -10.27 19.49 6.72
CA LEU A 67 -10.01 18.26 7.43
C LEU A 67 -9.41 18.61 8.79
N VAL A 68 -10.08 18.23 9.87
CA VAL A 68 -9.59 18.43 11.21
C VAL A 68 -9.10 17.11 11.78
N SER A 69 -7.83 17.04 12.14
CA SER A 69 -7.27 15.91 12.86
C SER A 69 -7.34 16.16 14.36
N PHE A 70 -7.87 15.18 15.07
CA PHE A 70 -7.80 15.12 16.54
C PHE A 70 -6.65 14.26 17.03
N LEU A 71 -5.83 13.69 16.16
CA LEU A 71 -4.64 12.95 16.57
C LEU A 71 -3.59 13.93 17.13
N ASN A 72 -2.91 13.52 18.22
CA ASN A 72 -1.92 14.34 18.90
C ASN A 72 -0.64 14.56 18.10
N GLY A 73 -0.26 13.54 17.29
CA GLY A 73 0.93 13.60 16.46
C GLY A 73 0.85 14.63 15.34
N GLU A 74 1.97 15.25 15.05
CA GLU A 74 2.13 16.03 13.82
C GLU A 74 2.35 15.11 12.64
N TRP A 75 2.02 15.56 11.43
CA TRP A 75 2.05 14.73 10.22
C TRP A 75 3.37 14.00 9.96
N PRO A 76 4.56 14.56 10.24
CA PRO A 76 5.79 13.79 10.11
C PRO A 76 5.89 12.61 11.09
N GLN A 77 5.16 12.66 12.21
CA GLN A 77 5.16 11.63 13.25
C GLN A 77 4.11 10.53 13.02
N ILE A 78 3.09 10.82 12.19
CA ILE A 78 2.00 9.90 11.86
C ILE A 78 1.80 9.80 10.34
N PRO A 79 2.84 9.37 9.59
CA PRO A 79 2.82 9.38 8.13
C PRO A 79 1.70 8.52 7.55
N GLU A 80 1.23 7.53 8.27
CA GLU A 80 0.14 6.64 7.85
C GLU A 80 -1.18 7.40 7.65
N TYR A 81 -1.36 8.48 8.38
CA TYR A 81 -2.59 9.28 8.39
C TYR A 81 -2.43 10.65 7.72
N ASP A 82 -1.34 10.85 6.96
CA ASP A 82 -1.17 12.03 6.12
C ASP A 82 -2.08 11.95 4.89
N LEU A 83 -3.34 12.31 5.06
CA LEU A 83 -4.35 12.26 4.01
C LEU A 83 -4.15 13.34 2.94
N THR A 84 -3.26 14.31 3.13
CA THR A 84 -2.94 15.32 2.10
C THR A 84 -2.14 14.74 0.96
N ARG A 85 -1.41 13.66 1.22
CA ARG A 85 -0.62 12.93 0.24
C ARG A 85 -1.11 11.49 0.15
N PRO A 86 -2.23 11.27 -0.56
CA PRO A 86 -2.84 9.95 -0.63
C PRO A 86 -1.95 8.91 -1.32
N VAL A 87 -1.02 9.35 -2.14
CA VAL A 87 -0.03 8.48 -2.76
C VAL A 87 1.36 9.07 -2.57
N LEU A 88 2.27 8.26 -2.12
CA LEU A 88 3.67 8.61 -1.89
C LEU A 88 4.56 7.45 -2.33
N GLY A 89 5.76 7.74 -2.77
CA GLY A 89 6.77 6.73 -3.08
C GLY A 89 8.11 7.09 -2.49
N TYR A 90 8.95 6.08 -2.41
CA TYR A 90 10.36 6.22 -2.07
C TYR A 90 11.16 5.50 -3.14
N GLU A 91 11.90 6.28 -3.92
CA GLU A 91 12.78 5.79 -4.97
C GLU A 91 14.03 5.18 -4.36
N ALA A 92 14.38 3.97 -4.72
CA ALA A 92 15.59 3.31 -4.28
C ALA A 92 16.81 3.85 -5.04
N LEU A 93 17.72 4.49 -4.32
CA LEU A 93 18.98 5.01 -4.87
C LEU A 93 20.12 3.98 -4.82
N GLY A 94 19.85 2.80 -4.28
CA GLY A 94 20.84 1.75 -4.01
C GLY A 94 21.54 1.92 -2.66
N GLY A 95 22.18 0.83 -2.18
CA GLY A 95 22.88 0.83 -0.92
C GLY A 95 22.02 1.07 0.33
N GLY A 96 20.71 0.87 0.23
CA GLY A 96 19.75 1.12 1.31
C GLY A 96 19.32 2.59 1.44
N GLN A 97 19.68 3.43 0.48
CA GLN A 97 19.25 4.83 0.43
C GLN A 97 17.99 4.98 -0.42
N PHE A 98 17.12 5.90 -0.01
CA PHE A 98 15.87 6.22 -0.69
C PHE A 98 15.70 7.73 -0.86
N ALA A 99 14.93 8.13 -1.87
CA ALA A 99 14.51 9.52 -2.09
C ALA A 99 12.97 9.60 -2.27
N PRO A 100 12.25 10.49 -1.54
CA PRO A 100 12.75 11.26 -0.39
C PRO A 100 13.22 10.36 0.75
N ASP A 101 13.97 10.90 1.73
CA ASP A 101 14.45 10.10 2.86
C ASP A 101 13.27 9.57 3.68
N PRO A 102 13.07 8.25 3.76
CA PRO A 102 11.95 7.67 4.48
C PRO A 102 12.05 7.82 6.00
N ALA A 103 13.24 8.09 6.53
CA ALA A 103 13.45 8.27 7.96
C ALA A 103 12.62 9.42 8.55
N LEU A 104 12.24 10.40 7.73
CA LEU A 104 11.41 11.53 8.15
C LEU A 104 9.91 11.27 8.01
N THR A 105 9.51 10.34 7.13
CA THR A 105 8.10 10.16 6.75
C THR A 105 7.60 8.73 6.89
N LEU A 106 8.50 7.76 6.92
CA LEU A 106 8.22 6.34 7.05
C LEU A 106 9.40 5.69 7.78
N PRO A 107 9.37 5.56 9.11
CA PRO A 107 10.46 4.93 9.84
C PRO A 107 10.60 3.49 9.38
N LEU A 108 11.75 3.19 8.78
CA LEU A 108 12.12 1.84 8.40
C LEU A 108 12.89 1.23 9.57
N SER A 109 12.43 0.09 10.10
CA SER A 109 13.18 -0.58 11.13
C SER A 109 14.40 -1.29 10.54
N GLY A 110 15.47 -1.28 11.28
CA GLY A 110 16.64 -2.09 10.97
C GLY A 110 16.35 -3.59 11.01
N ALA A 111 17.31 -4.38 10.51
CA ALA A 111 17.20 -5.83 10.42
C ALA A 111 16.66 -6.48 11.71
N GLY A 112 15.59 -7.23 11.58
CA GLY A 112 15.03 -8.05 12.66
C GLY A 112 13.97 -7.38 13.51
N GLY A 113 13.41 -6.26 13.06
CA GLY A 113 12.26 -5.64 13.72
C GLY A 113 11.11 -6.63 13.89
N ASP A 114 10.54 -6.66 15.05
CA ASP A 114 9.31 -7.40 15.33
C ASP A 114 8.25 -6.90 14.33
N GLN A 115 7.74 -7.80 13.49
CA GLN A 115 6.68 -7.51 12.50
C GLN A 115 5.37 -7.06 13.18
N ARG A 116 5.35 -6.97 14.49
CA ARG A 116 4.25 -6.40 15.25
C ARG A 116 4.25 -4.90 15.07
N VAL A 117 3.41 -4.45 14.18
CA VAL A 117 2.98 -3.07 14.17
C VAL A 117 2.35 -2.81 15.51
N HIS A 118 2.91 -1.89 16.24
CA HIS A 118 2.23 -1.43 17.41
C HIS A 118 0.92 -0.77 16.97
N LYS A 119 -0.22 -1.29 17.43
CA LYS A 119 -1.51 -0.59 17.33
C LYS A 119 -1.43 0.83 17.90
N ALA A 120 -0.42 1.09 18.71
CA ALA A 120 -0.07 2.39 19.26
C ALA A 120 0.79 3.27 18.33
N GLY A 121 1.07 2.81 17.09
CA GLY A 121 1.53 3.66 16.01
C GLY A 121 2.83 4.40 16.20
N HIS A 122 3.87 3.75 16.60
CA HIS A 122 5.23 4.34 16.60
C HIS A 122 5.97 4.03 15.30
N GLY A 123 5.44 4.48 14.19
CA GLY A 123 6.04 4.28 12.88
C GLY A 123 5.67 2.95 12.23
N VAL A 124 5.98 2.84 10.94
CA VAL A 124 5.74 1.63 10.16
C VAL A 124 7.01 0.80 10.15
N ASP A 125 7.00 -0.33 10.85
CA ASP A 125 8.08 -1.30 10.78
C ASP A 125 7.86 -2.22 9.56
N LEU A 126 8.69 -2.07 8.54
CA LEU A 126 8.66 -2.90 7.34
C LEU A 126 9.66 -4.06 7.37
N GLY A 127 10.44 -4.19 8.44
CA GLY A 127 11.49 -5.20 8.52
C GLY A 127 12.67 -4.93 7.58
N VAL A 128 13.22 -5.97 6.97
CA VAL A 128 14.33 -5.85 6.02
C VAL A 128 13.77 -5.60 4.62
N ILE A 129 14.06 -4.43 4.06
CA ILE A 129 13.63 -4.02 2.72
C ILE A 129 14.75 -4.25 1.72
N GLU A 130 14.39 -4.70 0.51
CA GLU A 130 15.33 -4.79 -0.61
C GLU A 130 15.78 -3.38 -1.04
N SER A 131 17.09 -3.16 -1.01
CA SER A 131 17.69 -1.83 -1.18
C SER A 131 17.66 -1.26 -2.60
N ASN A 132 17.25 -2.04 -3.58
CA ASN A 132 17.22 -1.66 -5.00
C ASN A 132 15.81 -1.55 -5.56
N SER A 133 14.82 -1.56 -4.71
CA SER A 133 13.41 -1.56 -5.11
C SER A 133 12.66 -0.45 -4.40
N ASP A 134 11.77 0.22 -5.13
CA ASP A 134 10.99 1.33 -4.60
C ASP A 134 9.97 0.85 -3.56
N ILE A 135 9.49 1.80 -2.76
CA ILE A 135 8.39 1.60 -1.83
C ILE A 135 7.22 2.45 -2.31
N LEU A 136 6.03 1.86 -2.37
CA LEU A 136 4.80 2.55 -2.73
C LEU A 136 3.87 2.61 -1.53
N VAL A 137 3.45 3.81 -1.16
CA VAL A 137 2.47 4.06 -0.09
C VAL A 137 1.21 4.64 -0.70
N ILE A 138 0.08 4.03 -0.39
CA ILE A 138 -1.26 4.47 -0.81
C ILE A 138 -2.10 4.64 0.44
N ARG A 139 -2.80 5.75 0.56
CA ARG A 139 -3.70 6.04 1.68
C ARG A 139 -5.11 6.25 1.17
N GLY A 140 -6.06 5.75 1.91
CA GLY A 140 -7.47 5.85 1.56
C GLY A 140 -8.35 5.41 2.72
N SER A 141 -9.61 5.28 2.44
CA SER A 141 -10.55 4.71 3.40
C SER A 141 -11.21 3.45 2.84
N VAL A 142 -11.59 2.56 3.72
CA VAL A 142 -12.54 1.49 3.41
C VAL A 142 -13.92 2.09 3.13
N PRO A 143 -14.86 1.34 2.54
CA PRO A 143 -16.21 1.84 2.28
C PRO A 143 -16.83 2.49 3.50
N SER A 144 -17.39 3.68 3.31
CA SER A 144 -18.00 4.46 4.38
C SER A 144 -19.36 3.89 4.80
N VAL A 145 -19.67 4.05 6.06
CA VAL A 145 -20.92 3.65 6.69
C VAL A 145 -21.69 4.91 7.10
N PRO A 146 -22.99 5.05 6.76
CA PRO A 146 -23.77 6.19 7.21
C PRO A 146 -23.90 6.15 8.74
N LEU A 147 -24.01 7.31 9.35
CA LEU A 147 -24.30 7.42 10.79
C LEU A 147 -25.76 7.01 11.05
N ALA A 148 -26.02 6.36 12.18
CA ALA A 148 -27.38 6.00 12.59
C ALA A 148 -28.18 7.18 13.12
N ALA A 149 -27.48 8.24 13.60
CA ALA A 149 -28.08 9.45 14.13
C ALA A 149 -27.16 10.65 13.90
N PRO A 150 -27.70 11.88 13.82
CA PRO A 150 -26.88 13.09 13.80
C PRO A 150 -25.94 13.15 15.02
N VAL A 151 -24.75 13.67 14.81
CA VAL A 151 -23.77 13.80 15.89
C VAL A 151 -24.17 14.94 16.82
N VAL A 152 -24.58 14.59 18.01
CA VAL A 152 -24.85 15.55 19.08
C VAL A 152 -23.73 15.42 20.10
N GLY A 153 -22.70 16.25 19.97
CA GLY A 153 -21.53 16.22 20.85
C GLY A 153 -20.21 16.00 20.10
N ARG A 154 -19.09 16.00 20.84
CA ARG A 154 -17.75 15.98 20.24
C ARG A 154 -16.96 14.70 20.52
N GLU A 155 -17.58 13.71 21.17
CA GLU A 155 -16.82 12.59 21.73
C GLU A 155 -17.32 11.20 21.26
N SER A 156 -18.42 11.15 20.49
CA SER A 156 -18.95 9.89 20.01
C SER A 156 -19.88 10.03 18.81
N ILE A 157 -20.00 8.95 18.05
CA ILE A 157 -20.96 8.76 16.93
C ILE A 157 -21.65 7.42 17.09
N THR A 158 -22.86 7.31 16.55
CA THR A 158 -23.58 6.03 16.48
C THR A 158 -23.65 5.54 15.05
N VAL A 159 -23.27 4.28 14.82
CA VAL A 159 -23.36 3.59 13.54
C VAL A 159 -24.33 2.42 13.63
N PRO A 160 -24.97 1.98 12.53
CA PRO A 160 -25.83 0.81 12.54
C PRO A 160 -25.04 -0.45 12.96
N GLU A 161 -25.65 -1.29 13.80
CA GLU A 161 -25.01 -2.43 14.47
C GLU A 161 -24.36 -3.45 13.52
N HIS A 162 -24.86 -3.58 12.29
CA HIS A 162 -24.46 -4.67 11.38
C HIS A 162 -23.64 -4.23 10.17
N VAL A 163 -23.15 -3.00 10.15
CA VAL A 163 -22.61 -2.43 8.90
C VAL A 163 -21.08 -2.35 8.87
N ALA A 164 -20.38 -2.33 10.01
CA ALA A 164 -18.92 -2.36 10.05
C ALA A 164 -18.38 -2.84 11.40
N ASP A 165 -17.28 -3.58 11.33
CA ASP A 165 -16.55 -4.08 12.51
C ASP A 165 -15.50 -3.07 12.97
N PHE A 166 -15.94 -1.87 13.37
CA PHE A 166 -15.04 -0.91 14.01
C PHE A 166 -14.60 -1.42 15.38
N VAL A 167 -13.31 -1.33 15.64
CA VAL A 167 -12.71 -1.74 16.90
C VAL A 167 -11.98 -0.60 17.58
N VAL A 168 -11.67 -0.78 18.85
CA VAL A 168 -10.81 0.15 19.60
C VAL A 168 -9.44 0.22 18.91
N ASP A 169 -8.87 1.40 18.85
CA ASP A 169 -7.64 1.80 18.16
C ASP A 169 -7.78 2.02 16.65
N ASP A 170 -8.93 1.77 16.03
CA ASP A 170 -9.15 2.19 14.66
C ASP A 170 -9.11 3.72 14.53
N VAL A 171 -8.46 4.21 13.48
CA VAL A 171 -8.53 5.61 13.09
C VAL A 171 -9.59 5.76 12.01
N VAL A 172 -10.55 6.63 12.27
CA VAL A 172 -11.70 6.83 11.39
C VAL A 172 -11.81 8.27 10.93
N LEU A 173 -12.31 8.42 9.72
CA LEU A 173 -12.69 9.68 9.13
C LEU A 173 -14.21 9.80 9.17
N ILE A 174 -14.71 10.84 9.86
CA ILE A 174 -16.12 11.21 9.88
C ILE A 174 -16.29 12.38 8.91
N SER A 175 -17.22 12.31 7.98
CA SER A 175 -17.43 13.36 6.99
C SER A 175 -18.89 13.51 6.60
N ASP A 176 -19.32 14.77 6.38
CA ASP A 176 -20.63 15.16 5.84
C ASP A 176 -20.50 15.93 4.50
N CYS A 177 -19.38 15.75 3.78
CA CYS A 177 -19.03 16.40 2.53
C CYS A 177 -18.69 17.91 2.65
N GLU A 178 -19.06 18.60 3.71
CA GLU A 178 -18.67 19.98 3.99
C GLU A 178 -17.45 20.08 4.89
N GLN A 179 -17.29 19.12 5.78
CA GLN A 179 -16.19 18.99 6.73
C GLN A 179 -15.84 17.53 6.97
N ALA A 180 -14.64 17.30 7.48
CA ALA A 180 -14.19 15.99 7.88
C ALA A 180 -13.37 16.04 9.17
N ALA A 181 -13.51 15.02 10.01
CA ALA A 181 -12.74 14.86 11.24
C ALA A 181 -12.07 13.50 11.28
N LEU A 182 -10.77 13.49 11.60
CA LEU A 182 -9.98 12.30 11.82
C LEU A 182 -9.83 12.07 13.32
N VAL A 183 -10.32 10.92 13.79
CA VAL A 183 -10.30 10.54 15.21
C VAL A 183 -9.89 9.08 15.38
N LYS A 184 -9.27 8.75 16.52
CA LYS A 184 -9.01 7.38 16.94
C LYS A 184 -10.12 6.90 17.88
N ILE A 185 -10.71 5.74 17.60
CA ILE A 185 -11.71 5.13 18.47
C ILE A 185 -11.03 4.64 19.75
N THR A 186 -11.52 5.07 20.89
CA THR A 186 -11.00 4.63 22.21
C THR A 186 -11.94 3.70 22.94
N HIS A 187 -13.22 3.72 22.59
CA HIS A 187 -14.21 2.79 23.13
C HIS A 187 -15.32 2.51 22.12
N VAL A 188 -15.85 1.29 22.19
CA VAL A 188 -16.95 0.81 21.37
C VAL A 188 -17.97 0.21 22.32
N THR A 189 -19.25 0.60 22.19
CA THR A 189 -20.34 0.11 23.06
C THR A 189 -21.57 -0.18 22.21
N ASP A 190 -22.12 -1.36 22.32
CA ASP A 190 -23.39 -1.71 21.67
C ASP A 190 -24.55 -1.09 22.47
N THR A 191 -25.45 -0.42 21.76
CA THR A 191 -26.63 0.26 22.33
C THR A 191 -27.90 -0.19 21.61
N ALA A 192 -29.06 0.19 22.10
CA ALA A 192 -30.33 -0.13 21.45
C ALA A 192 -30.50 0.55 20.08
N ASP A 193 -29.81 1.67 19.85
CA ASP A 193 -29.88 2.46 18.62
C ASP A 193 -28.76 2.13 17.63
N GLY A 194 -27.87 1.18 17.96
CA GLY A 194 -26.72 0.78 17.18
C GLY A 194 -25.43 0.72 17.98
N ARG A 195 -24.29 0.76 17.31
CA ARG A 195 -22.98 0.73 17.94
C ARG A 195 -22.44 2.15 18.13
N LEU A 196 -22.18 2.50 19.38
CA LEU A 196 -21.56 3.79 19.77
C LEU A 196 -20.05 3.67 19.66
N LEU A 197 -19.46 4.51 18.81
CA LEU A 197 -18.01 4.69 18.67
C LEU A 197 -17.62 5.98 19.38
N GLY A 198 -16.79 5.89 20.42
CA GLY A 198 -16.36 7.03 21.17
C GLY A 198 -14.86 7.24 21.13
N TRP A 199 -14.44 8.48 21.37
CA TRP A 199 -13.04 8.86 21.45
C TRP A 199 -12.78 9.79 22.62
N ALA A 200 -11.69 9.52 23.32
CA ALA A 200 -11.21 10.34 24.44
C ALA A 200 -9.78 10.80 24.16
N ALA A 201 -9.44 11.97 24.70
CA ALA A 201 -8.09 12.49 24.61
C ALA A 201 -7.13 11.64 25.45
N GLY A 202 -5.89 11.52 24.99
CA GLY A 202 -4.82 10.81 25.66
C GLY A 202 -3.44 11.44 25.41
N PRO A 203 -2.40 11.00 26.11
CA PRO A 203 -1.08 11.63 26.05
C PRO A 203 -0.19 11.16 24.89
N GLY A 204 -0.53 10.04 24.24
CA GLY A 204 0.29 9.43 23.17
C GLY A 204 0.18 10.19 21.86
N VAL A 205 1.17 10.03 20.97
CA VAL A 205 1.21 10.65 19.65
C VAL A 205 0.01 10.27 18.79
N PHE A 206 -0.46 9.03 18.92
CA PHE A 206 -1.63 8.51 18.22
C PHE A 206 -2.92 8.59 19.01
N ASP A 207 -2.88 9.15 20.22
CA ASP A 207 -4.09 9.44 20.97
C ASP A 207 -4.76 10.70 20.44
N ASN A 208 -6.03 10.87 20.79
CA ASN A 208 -6.75 12.06 20.41
C ASN A 208 -6.34 13.24 21.32
N THR A 209 -6.41 14.43 20.76
CA THR A 209 -6.31 15.70 21.50
C THR A 209 -7.71 16.31 21.68
N THR A 210 -7.86 17.16 22.68
CA THR A 210 -9.09 17.94 22.89
C THR A 210 -9.24 19.07 21.87
N VAL A 211 -8.14 19.48 21.23
CA VAL A 211 -8.12 20.59 20.27
C VAL A 211 -7.75 20.02 18.90
N GLY A 212 -8.74 19.96 18.01
CA GLY A 212 -8.49 19.54 16.62
C GLY A 212 -7.54 20.48 15.88
N ARG A 213 -6.71 19.92 15.00
CA ARG A 213 -5.80 20.66 14.12
C ARG A 213 -6.32 20.60 12.70
N VAL A 214 -6.43 21.76 12.05
CA VAL A 214 -6.82 21.80 10.63
C VAL A 214 -5.62 21.39 9.79
N HIS A 215 -5.86 20.47 8.86
CA HIS A 215 -4.85 19.94 7.96
C HIS A 215 -4.88 20.70 6.64
N GLY A 216 -3.70 21.15 6.21
CA GLY A 216 -3.50 21.73 4.88
C GLY A 216 -3.91 23.20 4.69
N ALA A 217 -4.55 23.83 5.68
CA ALA A 217 -4.80 25.27 5.71
C ALA A 217 -4.43 25.80 7.08
N GLU A 218 -4.09 27.09 7.19
CA GLU A 218 -4.04 27.73 8.49
C GLU A 218 -5.39 27.55 9.19
N ALA A 219 -5.36 27.06 10.43
CA ALA A 219 -6.56 26.86 11.23
C ALA A 219 -7.24 28.20 11.43
N THR A 220 -8.26 28.48 10.65
CA THR A 220 -9.11 29.62 10.88
C THR A 220 -10.06 29.29 12.04
N SER A 221 -10.43 30.32 12.83
CA SER A 221 -11.47 30.18 13.85
C SER A 221 -12.76 29.56 13.31
N ASP A 222 -13.03 29.73 12.03
CA ASP A 222 -14.20 29.19 11.33
C ASP A 222 -14.15 27.69 11.11
N SER A 223 -12.97 27.11 10.85
CA SER A 223 -12.81 25.66 10.65
C SER A 223 -13.08 24.88 11.94
N LEU A 224 -12.66 25.41 13.09
CA LEU A 224 -12.97 24.83 14.40
C LEU A 224 -14.43 25.08 14.82
N ALA A 225 -15.02 26.18 14.36
CA ALA A 225 -16.42 26.49 14.57
C ALA A 225 -17.37 25.60 13.79
N LEU A 226 -16.96 25.12 12.61
CA LEU A 226 -17.73 24.15 11.84
C LEU A 226 -17.91 22.83 12.60
N LEU A 227 -16.84 22.29 13.16
CA LEU A 227 -16.93 21.08 13.99
C LEU A 227 -17.76 21.27 15.26
N ALA A 228 -17.85 22.52 15.76
CA ALA A 228 -18.69 22.84 16.89
C ALA A 228 -20.19 22.69 16.60
N ARG A 229 -20.59 22.76 15.32
CA ARG A 229 -21.98 22.54 14.88
C ARG A 229 -22.39 21.07 14.83
N GLY A 230 -21.41 20.14 14.93
CA GLY A 230 -21.64 18.70 14.71
C GLY A 230 -21.66 18.37 13.23
N PHE A 231 -21.89 17.09 12.91
CA PHE A 231 -22.03 16.59 11.56
C PHE A 231 -23.50 16.51 11.15
N ALA A 232 -23.76 16.74 9.86
CA ALA A 232 -25.12 16.63 9.32
C ALA A 232 -25.65 15.19 9.39
N ALA A 233 -26.97 15.03 9.17
CA ALA A 233 -27.63 13.73 9.27
C ALA A 233 -27.20 12.71 8.18
N ASP A 234 -26.62 13.19 7.08
CA ASP A 234 -26.09 12.42 5.98
C ASP A 234 -24.58 12.09 6.13
N ALA A 235 -24.01 12.43 7.28
CA ALA A 235 -22.62 12.12 7.57
C ALA A 235 -22.35 10.61 7.57
N SER A 236 -21.15 10.27 7.22
CA SER A 236 -20.65 8.90 7.19
C SER A 236 -19.32 8.77 7.91
N VAL A 237 -19.00 7.56 8.34
CA VAL A 237 -17.72 7.21 8.94
C VAL A 237 -17.04 6.13 8.11
N ALA A 238 -15.72 6.24 7.94
CA ALA A 238 -14.91 5.24 7.25
C ALA A 238 -13.59 5.03 8.00
N ALA A 239 -13.15 3.79 8.13
CA ALA A 239 -11.81 3.54 8.65
C ALA A 239 -10.76 4.02 7.63
N VAL A 240 -9.77 4.76 8.12
CA VAL A 240 -8.63 5.20 7.33
C VAL A 240 -7.54 4.16 7.40
N THR A 241 -6.97 3.85 6.25
CA THR A 241 -5.90 2.86 6.14
C THR A 241 -4.82 3.34 5.19
N SER A 242 -3.60 2.93 5.47
CA SER A 242 -2.46 3.04 4.56
C SER A 242 -2.04 1.65 4.08
N TRP A 243 -1.75 1.52 2.80
CA TRP A 243 -1.21 0.31 2.19
C TRP A 243 0.20 0.61 1.69
N ILE A 244 1.14 -0.21 2.10
CA ILE A 244 2.55 -0.04 1.76
C ILE A 244 3.02 -1.28 1.05
N PHE A 245 3.37 -1.13 -0.23
CA PHE A 245 3.98 -2.16 -1.05
C PHE A 245 5.49 -1.98 -1.06
N TYR A 246 6.22 -3.05 -0.80
CA TYR A 246 7.67 -3.07 -0.79
C TYR A 246 8.18 -4.47 -1.09
N LEU A 247 9.46 -4.61 -1.40
CA LEU A 247 10.11 -5.89 -1.54
C LEU A 247 10.95 -6.23 -0.31
N ALA A 248 10.86 -7.49 0.11
CA ALA A 248 11.66 -8.04 1.19
C ALA A 248 11.93 -9.53 0.93
N PRO A 249 12.85 -10.16 1.67
CA PRO A 249 13.07 -11.59 1.58
C PRO A 249 11.78 -12.37 1.85
N SER A 250 11.52 -13.36 0.99
CA SER A 250 10.38 -14.28 1.13
C SER A 250 10.55 -15.19 2.35
N LEU A 251 9.43 -15.59 2.93
CA LEU A 251 9.37 -16.66 3.93
C LEU A 251 9.77 -18.02 3.34
N VAL A 252 9.63 -18.17 2.01
CA VAL A 252 9.99 -19.38 1.28
C VAL A 252 11.40 -19.25 0.72
N ARG A 253 12.15 -20.33 0.77
CA ARG A 253 13.47 -20.43 0.13
C ARG A 253 13.37 -21.27 -1.13
N SER A 254 14.27 -21.04 -2.08
CA SER A 254 14.41 -21.92 -3.25
C SER A 254 14.79 -23.33 -2.82
N ARG A 255 14.63 -24.32 -3.70
CA ARG A 255 15.05 -25.71 -3.45
C ARG A 255 16.56 -25.83 -3.12
N GLN A 256 17.34 -24.84 -3.54
CA GLN A 256 18.77 -24.75 -3.24
C GLN A 256 19.06 -24.00 -1.93
N GLY A 257 18.03 -23.61 -1.18
CA GLY A 257 18.14 -22.86 0.07
C GLY A 257 18.47 -21.36 -0.08
N GLN A 258 18.44 -20.84 -1.33
CA GLN A 258 18.70 -19.43 -1.59
C GLN A 258 17.53 -18.55 -1.15
N SER A 259 17.84 -17.33 -0.72
CA SER A 259 16.83 -16.32 -0.45
C SER A 259 16.16 -15.90 -1.74
N VAL A 260 14.84 -15.73 -1.68
CA VAL A 260 13.98 -15.27 -2.78
C VAL A 260 13.35 -13.97 -2.34
N SER A 261 13.27 -12.98 -3.23
CA SER A 261 12.54 -11.74 -2.95
C SER A 261 11.04 -11.94 -3.15
N ALA A 262 10.24 -11.22 -2.40
CA ALA A 262 8.78 -11.25 -2.48
C ALA A 262 8.19 -9.85 -2.40
N LEU A 263 7.00 -9.68 -2.98
CA LEU A 263 6.16 -8.52 -2.76
C LEU A 263 5.43 -8.67 -1.43
N TRP A 264 5.61 -7.68 -0.57
CA TRP A 264 4.96 -7.57 0.72
C TRP A 264 3.96 -6.44 0.74
N LEU A 265 2.92 -6.61 1.51
CA LEU A 265 1.90 -5.60 1.79
C LEU A 265 1.80 -5.40 3.29
N LYS A 266 1.89 -4.14 3.71
CA LYS A 266 1.50 -3.69 5.03
C LYS A 266 0.22 -2.89 4.92
N SER A 267 -0.78 -3.22 5.71
CA SER A 267 -2.08 -2.54 5.74
C SER A 267 -2.33 -1.96 7.12
N GLY A 268 -2.36 -0.64 7.22
CA GLY A 268 -2.62 0.07 8.48
C GLY A 268 -1.76 -0.44 9.63
N ALA A 269 -2.42 -0.81 10.73
CA ALA A 269 -1.78 -1.35 11.93
C ALA A 269 -1.51 -2.87 11.88
N ASP A 270 -1.95 -3.57 10.84
CA ASP A 270 -1.77 -5.02 10.73
C ASP A 270 -0.30 -5.39 10.48
N PRO A 271 0.15 -6.57 10.86
CA PRO A 271 1.46 -7.07 10.46
C PRO A 271 1.63 -7.12 8.95
N SER A 272 2.86 -6.93 8.49
CA SER A 272 3.18 -7.11 7.07
C SER A 272 2.94 -8.55 6.62
N VAL A 273 2.37 -8.71 5.44
CA VAL A 273 2.03 -10.01 4.86
C VAL A 273 2.77 -10.19 3.54
N GLU A 274 3.40 -11.34 3.38
CA GLU A 274 3.95 -11.73 2.09
C GLU A 274 2.82 -12.04 1.12
N MET A 275 2.79 -11.34 -0.01
CA MET A 275 1.75 -11.49 -1.02
C MET A 275 2.17 -12.43 -2.13
N ILE A 276 3.34 -12.23 -2.72
CA ILE A 276 3.78 -12.98 -3.91
C ILE A 276 5.29 -13.16 -3.86
N ALA A 277 5.75 -14.40 -3.76
CA ALA A 277 7.15 -14.78 -3.91
C ALA A 277 7.61 -14.66 -5.37
N GLY A 278 8.90 -14.34 -5.57
CA GLY A 278 9.51 -14.25 -6.89
C GLY A 278 9.37 -12.89 -7.57
N ILE A 279 8.81 -11.88 -6.93
CA ILE A 279 8.91 -10.49 -7.39
C ILE A 279 10.27 -9.95 -6.95
N THR A 280 11.08 -9.51 -7.91
CA THR A 280 12.49 -9.16 -7.70
C THR A 280 12.80 -7.68 -7.92
N ASP A 281 11.84 -6.92 -8.47
CA ASP A 281 11.99 -5.49 -8.69
C ASP A 281 10.61 -4.82 -8.71
N LEU A 282 10.52 -3.66 -8.06
CA LEU A 282 9.37 -2.77 -8.06
C LEU A 282 9.87 -1.35 -8.32
N GLN A 283 9.43 -0.75 -9.41
CA GLN A 283 9.76 0.62 -9.79
C GLN A 283 8.49 1.42 -9.99
N VAL A 284 8.42 2.61 -9.40
CA VAL A 284 7.24 3.46 -9.38
C VAL A 284 7.52 4.81 -10.00
N TRP A 285 6.74 5.18 -11.00
CA TRP A 285 6.74 6.49 -11.64
C TRP A 285 5.41 7.17 -11.41
N PHE A 286 5.46 8.43 -11.05
CA PHE A 286 4.30 9.26 -10.76
C PHE A 286 3.94 10.07 -12.00
N LEU A 287 2.71 9.93 -12.46
CA LEU A 287 2.17 10.78 -13.51
C LEU A 287 1.66 12.06 -12.85
N VAL A 288 2.33 13.16 -13.14
CA VAL A 288 2.03 14.47 -12.56
C VAL A 288 1.46 15.38 -13.64
N ALA A 289 0.36 16.05 -13.32
CA ALA A 289 -0.20 17.12 -14.14
C ALA A 289 0.37 18.49 -13.73
N GLU A 290 0.61 19.37 -14.68
CA GLU A 290 1.12 20.73 -14.41
C GLU A 290 0.11 21.57 -13.62
N ASP A 291 -1.18 21.38 -13.90
CA ASP A 291 -2.29 22.02 -13.20
C ASP A 291 -3.53 21.10 -13.13
N ALA A 292 -4.61 21.58 -12.56
CA ALA A 292 -5.87 20.84 -12.43
C ALA A 292 -6.75 20.87 -13.71
N ASN A 293 -6.25 21.43 -14.80
CA ASN A 293 -6.95 21.46 -16.07
C ASN A 293 -6.89 20.07 -16.75
N PRO A 294 -7.98 19.51 -17.28
CA PRO A 294 -7.95 18.24 -18.00
C PRO A 294 -7.04 18.21 -19.24
N ASP A 295 -6.71 19.38 -19.81
CA ASP A 295 -5.79 19.53 -20.95
C ASP A 295 -4.33 19.82 -20.51
N ALA A 296 -4.04 19.77 -19.20
CA ALA A 296 -2.70 20.01 -18.66
C ALA A 296 -1.68 19.03 -19.22
N ARG A 297 -0.45 19.51 -19.43
CA ARG A 297 0.65 18.64 -19.76
C ARG A 297 0.92 17.67 -18.60
N MET A 298 1.21 16.44 -18.94
CA MET A 298 1.51 15.40 -17.98
C MET A 298 2.92 14.88 -18.20
N GLY A 299 3.63 14.62 -17.10
CA GLY A 299 4.96 14.03 -17.11
C GLY A 299 5.10 12.90 -16.09
N TYR A 300 6.02 11.97 -16.37
CA TYR A 300 6.39 10.93 -15.41
C TYR A 300 7.62 11.35 -14.61
N PHE A 301 7.53 11.27 -13.30
CA PHE A 301 8.59 11.63 -12.37
C PHE A 301 8.82 10.49 -11.37
N GLN A 302 10.05 10.34 -10.92
CA GLN A 302 10.39 9.46 -9.81
C GLN A 302 10.06 10.14 -8.47
N ALA A 303 9.97 9.35 -7.40
CA ALA A 303 9.57 9.87 -6.09
C ALA A 303 10.48 10.99 -5.58
N GLY A 304 11.79 10.86 -5.78
CA GLY A 304 12.78 11.87 -5.39
C GLY A 304 12.71 13.18 -6.16
N GLN A 305 11.99 13.22 -7.29
CA GLN A 305 11.82 14.40 -8.14
C GLN A 305 10.50 15.15 -7.87
N LEU A 306 9.63 14.57 -7.05
CA LEU A 306 8.32 15.16 -6.76
C LEU A 306 8.48 16.37 -5.85
N THR A 307 7.86 17.47 -6.23
CA THR A 307 7.69 18.62 -5.33
C THR A 307 6.56 18.34 -4.33
N PRO A 308 6.54 18.98 -3.15
CA PRO A 308 5.46 18.81 -2.18
C PRO A 308 4.07 19.12 -2.75
N ASP A 309 4.02 19.98 -3.76
CA ASP A 309 2.78 20.46 -4.41
C ASP A 309 2.43 19.70 -5.68
N ALA A 310 3.15 18.62 -6.02
CA ALA A 310 2.91 17.88 -7.25
C ALA A 310 1.50 17.30 -7.30
N LEU A 311 0.78 17.57 -8.39
CA LEU A 311 -0.54 17.00 -8.63
C LEU A 311 -0.39 15.62 -9.27
N VAL A 312 -0.31 14.58 -8.45
CA VAL A 312 -0.20 13.20 -8.91
C VAL A 312 -1.57 12.70 -9.37
N VAL A 313 -1.68 12.39 -10.66
CA VAL A 313 -2.92 11.94 -11.32
C VAL A 313 -2.93 10.45 -11.64
N GLY A 314 -1.76 9.81 -11.59
CA GLY A 314 -1.64 8.38 -11.85
C GLY A 314 -0.26 7.84 -11.48
N LEU A 315 -0.12 6.54 -11.64
CA LEU A 315 1.10 5.80 -11.36
C LEU A 315 1.43 4.87 -12.52
N ARG A 316 2.70 4.84 -12.92
CA ARG A 316 3.23 3.74 -13.73
C ARG A 316 4.07 2.85 -12.84
N ILE A 317 3.71 1.60 -12.74
CA ILE A 317 4.38 0.61 -11.93
C ILE A 317 5.01 -0.42 -12.85
N THR A 318 6.32 -0.64 -12.69
CA THR A 318 7.07 -1.69 -13.37
C THR A 318 7.45 -2.74 -12.35
N LEU A 319 7.08 -3.98 -12.63
CA LEU A 319 7.45 -5.16 -11.83
C LEU A 319 8.32 -6.09 -12.65
N ARG A 320 9.26 -6.73 -11.97
CA ARG A 320 10.01 -7.86 -12.49
C ARG A 320 9.76 -9.07 -11.61
N SER A 321 9.48 -10.20 -12.25
CA SER A 321 9.33 -11.49 -11.57
C SER A 321 10.40 -12.45 -12.07
N SER A 322 10.87 -13.32 -11.18
CA SER A 322 11.80 -14.40 -11.48
C SER A 322 11.23 -15.73 -11.03
N SER A 323 11.52 -16.80 -11.76
CA SER A 323 11.18 -18.13 -11.32
C SER A 323 12.00 -18.50 -10.07
N VAL A 324 11.31 -19.08 -9.07
CA VAL A 324 11.93 -19.44 -7.80
C VAL A 324 12.72 -20.77 -7.89
N ASP A 325 12.16 -21.77 -8.55
CA ASP A 325 12.63 -23.16 -8.43
C ASP A 325 12.92 -23.90 -9.74
N GLU A 326 12.62 -23.35 -10.90
CA GLU A 326 12.37 -24.21 -12.07
C GLU A 326 13.54 -24.36 -13.02
N LEU A 327 14.71 -23.83 -12.71
CA LEU A 327 15.93 -24.02 -13.47
C LEU A 327 17.00 -24.63 -12.56
N THR A 328 16.89 -25.92 -12.34
CA THR A 328 17.70 -26.69 -11.39
C THR A 328 19.07 -27.10 -11.91
N GLU A 329 19.45 -26.75 -13.12
CA GLU A 329 20.80 -27.09 -13.62
C GLU A 329 21.79 -25.96 -13.23
N VAL A 330 22.91 -26.40 -12.68
CA VAL A 330 24.07 -25.58 -12.37
C VAL A 330 24.47 -24.75 -13.60
N GLY A 331 24.30 -23.43 -13.51
CA GLY A 331 24.70 -22.50 -14.58
C GLY A 331 23.56 -21.88 -15.41
N GLN A 332 22.32 -22.31 -15.27
CA GLN A 332 21.21 -21.63 -15.92
C GLN A 332 20.70 -20.44 -15.10
N ARG A 333 20.56 -19.29 -15.76
CA ARG A 333 19.99 -18.10 -15.13
C ARG A 333 18.49 -18.28 -14.91
N PRO A 334 17.94 -17.79 -13.79
CA PRO A 334 16.48 -17.77 -13.57
C PRO A 334 15.77 -17.09 -14.74
N VAL A 335 14.61 -17.63 -15.13
CA VAL A 335 13.76 -16.96 -16.11
C VAL A 335 13.13 -15.74 -15.45
N SER A 336 13.37 -14.57 -16.00
CA SER A 336 12.76 -13.34 -15.52
C SER A 336 11.83 -12.74 -16.57
N ASN A 337 10.68 -12.24 -16.12
CA ASN A 337 9.75 -11.45 -16.90
C ASN A 337 9.61 -10.07 -16.27
N SER A 338 9.37 -9.06 -17.10
CA SER A 338 9.08 -7.70 -16.63
C SER A 338 7.84 -7.19 -17.35
N ALA A 339 7.02 -6.46 -16.64
CA ALA A 339 5.87 -5.78 -17.19
C ALA A 339 5.65 -4.43 -16.50
N SER A 340 5.01 -3.50 -17.22
CA SER A 340 4.64 -2.19 -16.69
C SER A 340 3.14 -1.96 -16.92
N ARG A 341 2.48 -1.37 -15.93
CA ARG A 341 1.10 -0.90 -16.04
C ARG A 341 0.96 0.52 -15.54
N THR A 342 0.05 1.26 -16.14
CA THR A 342 -0.33 2.60 -15.68
C THR A 342 -1.71 2.54 -15.06
N PHE A 343 -1.84 3.15 -13.89
CA PHE A 343 -3.06 3.25 -13.11
C PHE A 343 -3.39 4.72 -12.95
N MET A 344 -4.64 5.10 -13.22
CA MET A 344 -5.12 6.44 -12.92
C MET A 344 -5.71 6.46 -11.51
N LEU A 345 -5.44 7.51 -10.77
CA LEU A 345 -6.01 7.70 -9.44
C LEU A 345 -7.46 8.18 -9.57
N PRO A 346 -8.40 7.63 -8.79
CA PRO A 346 -9.83 7.92 -8.94
C PRO A 346 -10.22 9.34 -8.54
N ARG A 347 -9.41 10.00 -7.73
CA ARG A 347 -9.63 11.38 -7.29
C ARG A 347 -8.36 12.19 -7.40
N PHE A 348 -8.45 13.30 -8.10
CA PHE A 348 -7.42 14.31 -8.20
C PHE A 348 -7.70 15.40 -7.17
N GLY A 349 -6.79 15.68 -6.27
CA GLY A 349 -6.96 16.79 -5.37
C GLY A 349 -5.76 17.00 -4.47
N ARG A 350 -5.30 18.23 -4.38
CA ARG A 350 -4.47 18.68 -3.28
C ARG A 350 -5.35 18.82 -2.05
N TRP A 351 -5.04 18.11 -1.01
CA TRP A 351 -5.50 18.48 0.32
C TRP A 351 -4.65 19.68 0.74
N GLY A 352 -5.26 20.84 0.87
CA GLY A 352 -4.69 21.88 1.66
C GLY A 352 -3.98 23.06 1.02
N HIS A 353 -4.36 23.51 -0.16
CA HIS A 353 -4.11 24.89 -0.57
C HIS A 353 -5.41 25.52 -1.05
N ALA A 354 -6.14 26.17 -0.13
CA ALA A 354 -7.00 27.26 -0.49
C ALA A 354 -6.08 28.47 -0.73
N SER A 355 -5.99 28.93 -1.99
CA SER A 355 -5.42 30.21 -2.37
C SER A 355 -6.20 31.36 -1.78
#